data_a4830de971e4a2b0f8b9ad9d2f19ba99
#
_entry.id   a4830de971e4a2b0f8b9ad9d2f19ba99
#
_cell.length_a   1.000
_cell.length_b   1.000
_cell.length_c   1.000
_cell.angle_alpha   90.00
_cell.angle_beta   90.00
_cell.angle_gamma   90.00
#
_symmetry.space_group_name_H-M   'P 1'
#
loop_
_entity.id
_entity.type
_entity.pdbx_description
1 polymer ?
#
loop_
_entity_poly.entity_id
_entity_poly.type
_entity_poly.pdbx_seq_one_letter_code
_entity_poly.pdbx_strand_id
1 'polypeptide(L)'
;MKTAESITYIANWLKDYSDNSNTKGFVVGISGGIDSAVTSTLCALTGKEVLCLLMPIHQHPLEFDRSKEHADWLTSTFPNVEVCTANLSDTFDCISKQIPADLQSDLTMANARARLRMTSLYTYAGAKSLLVAGTGNKVEDFGVGFFTKYGDGGVDLSPIADLMKSEVFAIAKEMGIVNSIQNAAPTDGLWADGRSDEDQLGATYNELEWAMKAYAKDTENIYTDRKKEVFDIFSRLHKANRHKMDAIPVCKIPSSLKPSFS
;
A
#
# COMPACT_ATOMS: atom_id res chain seq x y z
N MET A 1 14.06 7.33 14.68
CA MET A 1 14.40 7.62 13.27
C MET A 1 14.78 9.09 13.12
N LYS A 2 15.64 9.44 12.20
CA LYS A 2 15.95 10.84 11.79
C LYS A 2 14.95 11.27 10.71
N THR A 3 13.80 11.75 11.11
CA THR A 3 12.61 11.88 10.26
C THR A 3 12.82 12.80 9.06
N ALA A 4 13.34 14.02 9.27
CA ALA A 4 13.58 14.98 8.19
C ALA A 4 14.62 14.48 7.15
N GLU A 5 15.68 13.82 7.64
CA GLU A 5 16.71 13.23 6.78
C GLU A 5 16.14 12.04 5.97
N SER A 6 15.26 11.23 6.60
CA SER A 6 14.59 10.11 5.93
C SER A 6 13.63 10.60 4.84
N ILE A 7 12.87 11.66 5.08
CA ILE A 7 12.00 12.30 4.07
C ILE A 7 12.83 12.73 2.85
N THR A 8 13.92 13.45 3.11
CA THR A 8 14.83 13.93 2.04
C THR A 8 15.43 12.76 1.26
N TYR A 9 15.84 11.69 1.96
CA TYR A 9 16.41 10.51 1.32
C TYR A 9 15.40 9.80 0.41
N ILE A 10 14.17 9.58 0.89
CA ILE A 10 13.12 8.91 0.11
C ILE A 10 12.72 9.76 -1.11
N ALA A 11 12.56 11.08 -0.94
CA ALA A 11 12.22 11.97 -2.04
C ALA A 11 13.32 11.98 -3.13
N ASN A 12 14.59 12.01 -2.74
CA ASN A 12 15.71 11.90 -3.68
C ASN A 12 15.74 10.53 -4.39
N TRP A 13 15.56 9.44 -3.66
CA TRP A 13 15.49 8.09 -4.23
C TRP A 13 14.35 7.96 -5.26
N LEU A 14 13.16 8.50 -4.96
CA LEU A 14 12.04 8.55 -5.88
C LEU A 14 12.40 9.32 -7.16
N LYS A 15 13.00 10.51 -7.00
CA LYS A 15 13.41 11.35 -8.12
C LYS A 15 14.41 10.61 -9.01
N ASP A 16 15.47 10.05 -8.42
CA ASP A 16 16.51 9.32 -9.13
C ASP A 16 15.93 8.10 -9.87
N TYR A 17 14.97 7.39 -9.25
CA TYR A 17 14.31 6.25 -9.88
C TYR A 17 13.50 6.68 -11.12
N SER A 18 12.72 7.77 -11.01
CA SER A 18 11.98 8.33 -12.14
C SER A 18 12.93 8.81 -13.27
N ASP A 19 14.04 9.47 -12.93
CA ASP A 19 15.04 9.90 -13.91
C ASP A 19 15.68 8.71 -14.62
N ASN A 20 16.09 7.68 -13.90
CA ASN A 20 16.74 6.49 -14.45
C ASN A 20 15.78 5.63 -15.29
N SER A 21 14.49 5.61 -14.99
CA SER A 21 13.47 4.91 -15.77
C SER A 21 12.90 5.74 -16.94
N ASN A 22 13.40 6.96 -17.13
CA ASN A 22 12.95 7.90 -18.16
C ASN A 22 11.43 8.15 -18.13
N THR A 23 10.88 8.27 -16.90
CA THR A 23 9.47 8.59 -16.67
C THR A 23 9.32 10.03 -16.20
N LYS A 24 8.11 10.58 -16.29
CA LYS A 24 7.85 11.98 -15.93
C LYS A 24 7.60 12.19 -14.43
N GLY A 25 7.24 11.13 -13.71
CA GLY A 25 6.89 11.19 -12.29
C GLY A 25 6.01 10.02 -11.87
N PHE A 26 4.98 10.28 -11.08
CA PHE A 26 4.27 9.25 -10.33
C PHE A 26 2.75 9.36 -10.43
N VAL A 27 2.06 8.24 -10.35
CA VAL A 27 0.63 8.17 -10.02
C VAL A 27 0.47 7.47 -8.68
N VAL A 28 -0.36 8.04 -7.80
CA VAL A 28 -0.64 7.53 -6.45
C VAL A 28 -2.14 7.43 -6.22
N GLY A 29 -2.62 6.28 -5.75
CA GLY A 29 -4.01 6.14 -5.30
C GLY A 29 -4.19 6.77 -3.92
N ILE A 30 -5.15 7.69 -3.78
CA ILE A 30 -5.46 8.36 -2.51
C ILE A 30 -6.64 7.68 -1.85
N SER A 31 -6.41 6.97 -0.75
CA SER A 31 -7.44 6.24 0.00
C SER A 31 -8.06 7.05 1.14
N GLY A 32 -7.42 8.14 1.58
CA GLY A 32 -7.75 8.87 2.80
C GLY A 32 -7.10 8.27 4.06
N GLY A 33 -6.23 7.25 3.89
CA GLY A 33 -5.37 6.69 4.93
C GLY A 33 -3.98 7.33 4.94
N ILE A 34 -3.28 7.17 6.05
CA ILE A 34 -1.99 7.83 6.32
C ILE A 34 -0.89 7.40 5.35
N ASP A 35 -0.86 6.13 4.93
CA ASP A 35 0.17 5.60 4.03
C ASP A 35 0.09 6.24 2.65
N SER A 36 -1.12 6.35 2.08
CA SER A 36 -1.33 7.03 0.80
C SER A 36 -1.03 8.51 0.87
N ALA A 37 -1.30 9.16 2.00
CA ALA A 37 -1.00 10.56 2.23
C ALA A 37 0.50 10.81 2.34
N VAL A 38 1.25 9.97 3.06
CA VAL A 38 2.71 10.04 3.15
C VAL A 38 3.34 9.79 1.78
N THR A 39 2.93 8.74 1.08
CA THR A 39 3.49 8.39 -0.24
C THR A 39 3.27 9.52 -1.26
N SER A 40 2.05 10.05 -1.37
CA SER A 40 1.75 11.13 -2.32
C SER A 40 2.53 12.41 -2.01
N THR A 41 2.69 12.74 -0.73
CA THR A 41 3.48 13.91 -0.30
C THR A 41 4.97 13.71 -0.60
N LEU A 42 5.53 12.53 -0.36
CA LEU A 42 6.90 12.19 -0.74
C LEU A 42 7.13 12.29 -2.26
N CYS A 43 6.18 11.82 -3.07
CA CYS A 43 6.22 11.98 -4.51
C CYS A 43 6.17 13.47 -4.91
N ALA A 44 5.32 14.27 -4.28
CA ALA A 44 5.22 15.72 -4.53
C ALA A 44 6.52 16.47 -4.23
N LEU A 45 7.24 16.11 -3.16
CA LEU A 45 8.53 16.68 -2.77
C LEU A 45 9.64 16.47 -3.81
N THR A 46 9.50 15.51 -4.72
CA THR A 46 10.47 15.27 -5.81
C THR A 46 10.51 16.40 -6.85
N GLY A 47 9.46 17.22 -6.94
CA GLY A 47 9.27 18.20 -8.01
C GLY A 47 8.88 17.60 -9.36
N LYS A 48 8.75 16.27 -9.49
CA LYS A 48 8.26 15.57 -10.68
C LYS A 48 6.74 15.66 -10.80
N GLU A 49 6.16 15.36 -11.96
CA GLU A 49 4.71 15.27 -12.14
C GLU A 49 4.11 14.23 -11.19
N VAL A 50 3.06 14.58 -10.47
CA VAL A 50 2.33 13.66 -9.60
C VAL A 50 0.85 13.71 -9.93
N LEU A 51 0.29 12.56 -10.28
CA LEU A 51 -1.15 12.37 -10.42
C LEU A 51 -1.70 11.64 -9.19
N CYS A 52 -2.48 12.34 -8.39
CA CYS A 52 -3.23 11.75 -7.29
C CYS A 52 -4.59 11.27 -7.80
N LEU A 53 -4.86 9.97 -7.71
CA LEU A 53 -6.06 9.36 -8.23
C LEU A 53 -7.00 8.93 -7.10
N LEU A 54 -8.18 9.56 -7.04
CA LEU A 54 -9.27 9.17 -6.14
C LEU A 54 -10.16 8.16 -6.87
N MET A 55 -10.31 6.96 -6.30
CA MET A 55 -11.01 5.84 -6.96
C MET A 55 -12.12 5.26 -6.06
N PRO A 56 -13.21 5.99 -5.82
CA PRO A 56 -14.29 5.47 -4.99
C PRO A 56 -14.97 4.25 -5.65
N ILE A 57 -15.27 3.24 -4.82
CA ILE A 57 -16.08 2.07 -5.15
C ILE A 57 -17.02 1.85 -3.97
N HIS A 58 -18.22 2.41 -4.03
CA HIS A 58 -19.21 2.40 -2.94
C HIS A 58 -18.62 2.77 -1.57
N GLN A 59 -17.63 3.69 -1.58
CA GLN A 59 -16.87 4.06 -0.41
C GLN A 59 -17.70 4.89 0.56
N HIS A 60 -17.44 4.73 1.87
CA HIS A 60 -18.13 5.52 2.89
C HIS A 60 -17.79 7.02 2.72
N PRO A 61 -18.79 7.93 2.79
CA PRO A 61 -18.58 9.37 2.56
C PRO A 61 -17.43 9.97 3.38
N LEU A 62 -17.31 9.64 4.66
CA LEU A 62 -16.26 10.18 5.54
C LEU A 62 -14.83 9.81 5.10
N GLU A 63 -14.63 8.62 4.53
CA GLU A 63 -13.31 8.22 4.00
C GLU A 63 -13.00 8.98 2.70
N PHE A 64 -14.00 9.12 1.85
CA PHE A 64 -13.87 9.89 0.63
C PHE A 64 -13.61 11.37 0.90
N ASP A 65 -14.26 11.95 1.91
CA ASP A 65 -14.05 13.34 2.33
C ASP A 65 -12.62 13.56 2.84
N ARG A 66 -12.04 12.63 3.62
CA ARG A 66 -10.63 12.69 4.03
C ARG A 66 -9.67 12.62 2.84
N SER A 67 -9.97 11.75 1.87
CA SER A 67 -9.14 11.67 0.65
C SER A 67 -9.18 12.95 -0.19
N LYS A 68 -10.34 13.61 -0.27
CA LYS A 68 -10.48 14.93 -0.92
C LYS A 68 -9.73 16.02 -0.17
N GLU A 69 -9.89 16.12 1.16
CA GLU A 69 -9.20 17.11 1.99
C GLU A 69 -7.68 17.04 1.77
N HIS A 70 -7.13 15.82 1.76
CA HIS A 70 -5.70 15.64 1.50
C HIS A 70 -5.32 16.03 0.05
N ALA A 71 -6.13 15.66 -0.92
CA ALA A 71 -5.90 16.04 -2.32
C ALA A 71 -5.92 17.56 -2.53
N ASP A 72 -6.85 18.26 -1.89
CA ASP A 72 -6.97 19.72 -1.92
C ASP A 72 -5.74 20.37 -1.22
N TRP A 73 -5.30 19.82 -0.10
CA TRP A 73 -4.07 20.26 0.58
C TRP A 73 -2.84 20.06 -0.30
N LEU A 74 -2.69 18.91 -0.96
CA LEU A 74 -1.57 18.63 -1.86
C LEU A 74 -1.51 19.63 -3.02
N THR A 75 -2.63 19.87 -3.70
CA THR A 75 -2.68 20.80 -4.85
C THR A 75 -2.45 22.24 -4.45
N SER A 76 -2.86 22.64 -3.24
CA SER A 76 -2.59 23.98 -2.70
C SER A 76 -1.13 24.19 -2.30
N THR A 77 -0.43 23.10 -1.93
CA THR A 77 0.94 23.14 -1.41
C THR A 77 1.98 22.88 -2.50
N PHE A 78 1.68 22.01 -3.46
CA PHE A 78 2.63 21.53 -4.46
C PHE A 78 2.12 21.80 -5.89
N PRO A 79 2.77 22.67 -6.68
CA PRO A 79 2.31 23.03 -8.03
C PRO A 79 2.50 21.90 -9.06
N ASN A 80 3.24 20.84 -8.73
CA ASN A 80 3.49 19.68 -9.58
C ASN A 80 2.49 18.54 -9.34
N VAL A 81 1.44 18.75 -8.54
CA VAL A 81 0.39 17.76 -8.23
C VAL A 81 -0.88 18.06 -9.02
N GLU A 82 -1.36 17.06 -9.74
CA GLU A 82 -2.68 17.01 -10.38
C GLU A 82 -3.57 16.00 -9.63
N VAL A 83 -4.86 16.30 -9.51
CA VAL A 83 -5.85 15.39 -8.89
C VAL A 83 -6.90 15.00 -9.91
N CYS A 84 -7.22 13.71 -9.97
CA CYS A 84 -8.29 13.19 -10.80
C CYS A 84 -9.17 12.24 -9.98
N THR A 85 -10.49 12.26 -10.22
CA THR A 85 -11.43 11.31 -9.63
C THR A 85 -11.93 10.36 -10.70
N ALA A 86 -11.70 9.07 -10.51
CA ALA A 86 -12.23 7.98 -11.31
C ALA A 86 -13.21 7.17 -10.46
N ASN A 87 -14.52 7.44 -10.57
CA ASN A 87 -15.52 6.62 -9.88
C ASN A 87 -15.62 5.24 -10.55
N LEU A 88 -15.27 4.20 -9.83
CA LEU A 88 -15.23 2.83 -10.32
C LEU A 88 -16.43 1.99 -9.88
N SER A 89 -17.44 2.58 -9.25
CA SER A 89 -18.60 1.85 -8.70
C SER A 89 -19.35 1.06 -9.77
N ASP A 90 -19.72 1.69 -10.88
CA ASP A 90 -20.46 1.03 -11.97
C ASP A 90 -19.63 -0.10 -12.61
N THR A 91 -18.32 0.13 -12.75
CA THR A 91 -17.41 -0.89 -13.30
C THR A 91 -17.31 -2.09 -12.37
N PHE A 92 -17.21 -1.84 -11.07
CA PHE A 92 -17.21 -2.91 -10.06
C PHE A 92 -18.52 -3.69 -10.05
N ASP A 93 -19.67 -3.00 -10.17
CA ASP A 93 -20.98 -3.64 -10.25
C ASP A 93 -21.12 -4.52 -11.49
N CYS A 94 -20.55 -4.09 -12.62
CA CYS A 94 -20.48 -4.92 -13.83
C CYS A 94 -19.65 -6.20 -13.59
N ILE A 95 -18.49 -6.10 -12.92
CA ILE A 95 -17.67 -7.26 -12.57
C ILE A 95 -18.44 -8.18 -11.62
N SER A 96 -19.06 -7.65 -10.58
CA SER A 96 -19.83 -8.43 -9.59
C SER A 96 -20.95 -9.24 -10.23
N LYS A 97 -21.65 -8.68 -11.20
CA LYS A 97 -22.72 -9.38 -11.93
C LYS A 97 -22.24 -10.56 -12.77
N GLN A 98 -20.94 -10.63 -13.12
CA GLN A 98 -20.36 -11.74 -13.89
C GLN A 98 -19.86 -12.88 -13.00
N ILE A 99 -19.72 -12.65 -11.70
CA ILE A 99 -19.22 -13.65 -10.75
C ILE A 99 -20.41 -14.38 -10.12
N PRO A 100 -20.46 -15.73 -10.12
CA PRO A 100 -21.49 -16.47 -9.41
C PRO A 100 -21.60 -16.08 -7.93
N ALA A 101 -22.82 -15.97 -7.40
CA ALA A 101 -23.06 -15.46 -6.05
C ALA A 101 -22.38 -16.28 -4.95
N ASP A 102 -22.25 -17.58 -5.12
CA ASP A 102 -21.56 -18.50 -4.22
C ASP A 102 -20.03 -18.28 -4.15
N LEU A 103 -19.47 -17.57 -5.12
CA LEU A 103 -18.04 -17.18 -5.15
C LEU A 103 -17.79 -15.75 -4.65
N GLN A 104 -18.82 -14.99 -4.33
CA GLN A 104 -18.74 -13.61 -3.89
C GLN A 104 -18.60 -13.49 -2.36
N SER A 105 -17.53 -14.08 -1.78
CA SER A 105 -17.20 -13.77 -0.39
C SER A 105 -16.70 -12.31 -0.24
N ASP A 106 -16.84 -11.74 0.95
CA ASP A 106 -16.37 -10.37 1.23
C ASP A 106 -14.90 -10.17 0.85
N LEU A 107 -14.05 -11.14 1.20
CA LEU A 107 -12.62 -11.10 0.86
C LEU A 107 -12.39 -11.19 -0.65
N THR A 108 -13.13 -12.02 -1.37
CA THR A 108 -13.03 -12.12 -2.83
C THR A 108 -13.37 -10.79 -3.48
N MET A 109 -14.44 -10.14 -3.02
CA MET A 109 -14.91 -8.87 -3.57
C MET A 109 -14.02 -7.71 -3.14
N ALA A 110 -13.45 -7.72 -1.93
CA ALA A 110 -12.42 -6.77 -1.50
C ALA A 110 -11.19 -6.85 -2.40
N ASN A 111 -10.67 -8.05 -2.66
CA ASN A 111 -9.56 -8.26 -3.59
C ASN A 111 -9.88 -7.82 -5.03
N ALA A 112 -11.12 -8.00 -5.49
CA ALA A 112 -11.56 -7.52 -6.80
C ALA A 112 -11.53 -5.98 -6.87
N ARG A 113 -11.99 -5.28 -5.82
CA ARG A 113 -11.89 -3.81 -5.71
C ARG A 113 -10.45 -3.33 -5.77
N ALA A 114 -9.55 -3.96 -5.01
CA ALA A 114 -8.12 -3.60 -5.00
C ALA A 114 -7.49 -3.76 -6.39
N ARG A 115 -7.78 -4.87 -7.10
CA ARG A 115 -7.27 -5.10 -8.46
C ARG A 115 -7.85 -4.16 -9.50
N LEU A 116 -9.11 -3.75 -9.38
CA LEU A 116 -9.72 -2.77 -10.27
C LEU A 116 -9.04 -1.39 -10.10
N ARG A 117 -8.75 -0.99 -8.87
CA ARG A 117 -7.96 0.23 -8.61
C ARG A 117 -6.56 0.15 -9.20
N MET A 118 -5.86 -0.97 -9.03
CA MET A 118 -4.54 -1.19 -9.63
C MET A 118 -4.58 -1.05 -11.16
N THR A 119 -5.54 -1.70 -11.82
CA THR A 119 -5.72 -1.60 -13.27
C THR A 119 -5.92 -0.14 -13.71
N SER A 120 -6.70 0.63 -12.95
CA SER A 120 -6.91 2.05 -13.22
C SER A 120 -5.62 2.84 -13.06
N LEU A 121 -4.86 2.65 -11.97
CA LEU A 121 -3.56 3.31 -11.76
C LEU A 121 -2.60 3.06 -12.93
N TYR A 122 -2.45 1.83 -13.37
CA TYR A 122 -1.58 1.51 -14.51
C TYR A 122 -2.09 2.06 -15.85
N THR A 123 -3.41 2.19 -16.02
CA THR A 123 -3.98 2.84 -17.21
C THR A 123 -3.57 4.31 -17.29
N TYR A 124 -3.70 5.04 -16.19
CA TYR A 124 -3.26 6.45 -16.11
C TYR A 124 -1.73 6.58 -16.20
N ALA A 125 -1.00 5.70 -15.52
CA ALA A 125 0.46 5.65 -15.56
C ALA A 125 0.98 5.49 -17.00
N GLY A 126 0.46 4.52 -17.74
CA GLY A 126 0.83 4.29 -19.12
C GLY A 126 0.50 5.46 -20.04
N ALA A 127 -0.69 6.07 -19.88
CA ALA A 127 -1.12 7.19 -20.70
C ALA A 127 -0.26 8.47 -20.49
N LYS A 128 0.26 8.68 -19.28
CA LYS A 128 1.02 9.88 -18.90
C LYS A 128 2.54 9.64 -18.78
N SER A 129 3.04 8.43 -18.97
CA SER A 129 4.44 8.03 -18.74
C SER A 129 4.87 8.25 -17.27
N LEU A 130 4.02 7.82 -16.34
CA LEU A 130 4.24 7.87 -14.90
C LEU A 130 4.52 6.48 -14.33
N LEU A 131 5.06 6.40 -13.12
CA LEU A 131 5.24 5.18 -12.34
C LEU A 131 4.13 5.07 -11.29
N VAL A 132 3.64 3.86 -11.05
CA VAL A 132 2.70 3.59 -9.95
C VAL A 132 3.48 3.51 -8.65
N ALA A 133 3.29 4.48 -7.75
CA ALA A 133 3.89 4.47 -6.42
C ALA A 133 2.99 3.76 -5.41
N GLY A 134 3.52 2.69 -4.82
CA GLY A 134 2.85 1.89 -3.81
C GLY A 134 2.78 2.56 -2.45
N THR A 135 1.75 2.23 -1.71
CA THR A 135 1.44 2.83 -0.41
C THR A 135 1.57 1.84 0.76
N GLY A 136 2.08 0.63 0.51
CA GLY A 136 2.28 -0.39 1.53
C GLY A 136 3.47 -0.07 2.44
N ASN A 137 3.31 -0.25 3.74
CA ASN A 137 4.36 -0.09 4.74
C ASN A 137 4.99 -1.45 5.09
N LYS A 138 6.09 -1.40 5.84
CA LYS A 138 6.89 -2.60 6.17
C LYS A 138 6.11 -3.68 6.90
N VAL A 139 5.25 -3.29 7.84
CA VAL A 139 4.49 -4.24 8.67
C VAL A 139 3.44 -4.95 7.83
N GLU A 140 2.72 -4.20 7.01
CA GLU A 140 1.66 -4.73 6.16
C GLU A 140 2.23 -5.58 5.03
N ASP A 141 3.13 -5.04 4.21
CA ASP A 141 3.61 -5.71 3.01
C ASP A 141 4.60 -6.85 3.31
N PHE A 142 5.63 -6.59 4.13
CA PHE A 142 6.70 -7.55 4.37
C PHE A 142 6.63 -8.23 5.74
N GLY A 143 5.78 -7.75 6.65
CA GLY A 143 5.50 -8.38 7.92
C GLY A 143 4.42 -9.46 7.79
N VAL A 144 3.16 -9.06 7.73
CA VAL A 144 2.01 -9.96 7.78
C VAL A 144 1.43 -10.30 6.41
N GLY A 145 1.83 -9.61 5.34
CA GLY A 145 1.29 -9.76 3.99
C GLY A 145 -0.18 -9.35 3.89
N PHE A 146 -0.52 -8.26 4.56
CA PHE A 146 -1.87 -7.68 4.61
C PHE A 146 -2.11 -6.78 3.39
N PHE A 147 -2.11 -7.37 2.22
CA PHE A 147 -2.38 -6.72 0.94
C PHE A 147 -2.91 -7.71 -0.10
N THR A 148 -3.48 -7.20 -1.17
CA THR A 148 -3.90 -8.00 -2.32
C THR A 148 -2.78 -8.09 -3.35
N LYS A 149 -2.27 -9.29 -3.60
CA LYS A 149 -1.29 -9.51 -4.69
C LYS A 149 -1.91 -9.09 -6.03
N TYR A 150 -1.21 -8.20 -6.75
CA TYR A 150 -1.70 -7.57 -7.99
C TYR A 150 -2.95 -6.70 -7.79
N GLY A 151 -3.20 -6.23 -6.57
CA GLY A 151 -4.11 -5.16 -6.25
C GLY A 151 -3.29 -3.99 -5.74
N ASP A 152 -3.43 -3.63 -4.47
CA ASP A 152 -2.62 -2.63 -3.78
C ASP A 152 -1.11 -2.99 -3.72
N GLY A 153 -0.77 -4.30 -3.76
CA GLY A 153 0.63 -4.75 -3.94
C GLY A 153 1.11 -4.79 -5.39
N GLY A 154 0.30 -4.38 -6.36
CA GLY A 154 0.69 -4.28 -7.79
C GLY A 154 1.18 -2.88 -8.13
N VAL A 155 2.48 -2.62 -7.96
CA VAL A 155 3.10 -1.29 -8.05
C VAL A 155 4.46 -1.37 -8.73
N ASP A 156 4.97 -0.23 -9.23
CA ASP A 156 6.32 -0.16 -9.84
C ASP A 156 7.40 0.06 -8.78
N LEU A 157 7.07 0.72 -7.67
CA LEU A 157 7.98 1.03 -6.59
C LEU A 157 7.23 1.24 -5.26
N SER A 158 7.91 0.99 -4.14
CA SER A 158 7.32 1.03 -2.80
C SER A 158 8.16 1.93 -1.87
N PRO A 159 7.93 3.26 -1.87
CA PRO A 159 8.81 4.23 -1.19
C PRO A 159 8.77 4.14 0.33
N ILE A 160 7.69 3.62 0.91
CA ILE A 160 7.52 3.51 2.37
C ILE A 160 7.58 2.06 2.89
N ALA A 161 7.91 1.09 2.02
CA ALA A 161 7.90 -0.34 2.39
C ALA A 161 9.00 -0.74 3.39
N ASP A 162 9.99 0.10 3.64
CA ASP A 162 10.98 -0.10 4.72
C ASP A 162 10.63 0.65 6.02
N LEU A 163 9.52 1.40 6.04
CA LEU A 163 9.04 2.11 7.22
C LEU A 163 8.04 1.27 8.01
N MET A 164 8.24 1.20 9.33
CA MET A 164 7.22 0.70 10.26
C MET A 164 6.04 1.66 10.31
N LYS A 165 4.85 1.20 10.70
CA LYS A 165 3.65 2.05 10.80
C LYS A 165 3.87 3.26 11.71
N SER A 166 4.54 3.07 12.85
CA SER A 166 4.92 4.14 13.77
C SER A 166 5.85 5.19 13.12
N GLU A 167 6.72 4.78 12.22
CA GLU A 167 7.60 5.67 11.47
C GLU A 167 6.85 6.43 10.38
N VAL A 168 5.86 5.82 9.74
CA VAL A 168 4.94 6.49 8.80
C VAL A 168 4.19 7.64 9.50
N PHE A 169 3.66 7.40 10.72
CA PHE A 169 3.04 8.46 11.52
C PHE A 169 4.01 9.60 11.87
N ALA A 170 5.26 9.28 12.20
CA ALA A 170 6.26 10.30 12.50
C ALA A 170 6.58 11.17 11.27
N ILE A 171 6.70 10.55 10.09
CA ILE A 171 6.88 11.24 8.80
C ILE A 171 5.67 12.10 8.46
N ALA A 172 4.45 11.59 8.62
CA ALA A 172 3.22 12.33 8.35
C ALA A 172 3.14 13.61 9.19
N LYS A 173 3.51 13.52 10.47
CA LYS A 173 3.54 14.66 11.39
C LYS A 173 4.59 15.71 10.96
N GLU A 174 5.79 15.27 10.62
CA GLU A 174 6.89 16.15 10.19
C GLU A 174 6.55 16.88 8.89
N MET A 175 5.87 16.22 7.94
CA MET A 175 5.43 16.81 6.68
C MET A 175 4.19 17.71 6.80
N GLY A 176 3.55 17.78 7.98
CA GLY A 176 2.35 18.59 8.20
C GLY A 176 1.10 18.09 7.47
N ILE A 177 0.99 16.77 7.26
CA ILE A 177 -0.20 16.15 6.67
C ILE A 177 -1.44 16.51 7.49
N VAL A 178 -2.58 16.69 6.82
CA VAL A 178 -3.83 17.13 7.44
C VAL A 178 -4.24 16.29 8.66
N ASN A 179 -4.71 16.97 9.71
CA ASN A 179 -5.01 16.32 11.00
C ASN A 179 -6.11 15.26 10.91
N SER A 180 -7.06 15.41 10.00
CA SER A 180 -8.13 14.42 9.78
C SER A 180 -7.59 13.04 9.41
N ILE A 181 -6.46 13.00 8.66
CA ILE A 181 -5.76 11.76 8.33
C ILE A 181 -4.90 11.27 9.48
N GLN A 182 -4.13 12.17 10.14
CA GLN A 182 -3.24 11.77 11.23
C GLN A 182 -4.00 11.17 12.43
N ASN A 183 -5.26 11.59 12.66
CA ASN A 183 -6.10 11.13 13.76
C ASN A 183 -7.08 10.01 13.38
N ALA A 184 -7.13 9.61 12.10
CA ALA A 184 -7.98 8.50 11.66
C ALA A 184 -7.40 7.15 12.11
N ALA A 185 -8.27 6.25 12.57
CA ALA A 185 -7.87 4.88 12.80
C ALA A 185 -7.48 4.22 11.45
N PRO A 186 -6.40 3.43 11.41
CA PRO A 186 -6.04 2.69 10.20
C PRO A 186 -7.17 1.74 9.78
N THR A 187 -7.60 1.85 8.53
CA THR A 187 -8.61 0.98 7.90
C THR A 187 -8.33 0.84 6.43
N ASP A 188 -8.53 -0.36 5.88
CA ASP A 188 -8.45 -0.62 4.45
C ASP A 188 -9.70 -0.13 3.67
N GLY A 189 -10.76 0.27 4.39
CA GLY A 189 -12.01 0.78 3.80
C GLY A 189 -12.74 -0.25 2.91
N LEU A 190 -12.44 -1.53 3.07
CA LEU A 190 -13.00 -2.60 2.22
C LEU A 190 -14.21 -3.29 2.85
N TRP A 191 -14.49 -3.04 4.14
CA TRP A 191 -15.53 -3.71 4.92
C TRP A 191 -16.68 -2.77 5.26
N ALA A 192 -17.90 -3.25 5.08
CA ALA A 192 -19.11 -2.47 5.34
C ALA A 192 -19.36 -2.17 6.83
N ASP A 193 -18.77 -2.95 7.74
CA ASP A 193 -18.90 -2.80 9.19
C ASP A 193 -17.89 -1.80 9.81
N GLY A 194 -16.98 -1.25 9.00
CA GLY A 194 -16.03 -0.22 9.44
C GLY A 194 -14.95 -0.72 10.40
N ARG A 195 -14.70 -2.05 10.44
CA ARG A 195 -13.62 -2.62 11.28
C ARG A 195 -12.27 -2.03 10.93
N SER A 196 -11.41 -1.84 11.94
CA SER A 196 -10.04 -1.39 11.76
C SER A 196 -9.13 -2.52 11.23
N ASP A 197 -7.96 -2.15 10.72
CA ASP A 197 -6.92 -3.12 10.33
C ASP A 197 -6.46 -3.94 11.55
N GLU A 198 -6.35 -3.32 12.74
CA GLU A 198 -5.97 -3.99 13.98
C GLU A 198 -7.01 -5.04 14.42
N ASP A 199 -8.32 -4.75 14.21
CA ASP A 199 -9.39 -5.72 14.47
C ASP A 199 -9.28 -6.93 13.53
N GLN A 200 -8.94 -6.71 12.28
CA GLN A 200 -8.76 -7.78 11.28
C GLN A 200 -7.52 -8.62 11.57
N LEU A 201 -6.42 -8.00 11.98
CA LEU A 201 -5.15 -8.66 12.27
C LEU A 201 -5.15 -9.37 13.64
N GLY A 202 -5.96 -8.89 14.59
CA GLY A 202 -6.02 -9.39 15.96
C GLY A 202 -4.86 -8.92 16.84
N ALA A 203 -4.13 -7.89 16.41
CA ALA A 203 -3.03 -7.28 17.13
C ALA A 203 -2.85 -5.82 16.69
N THR A 204 -2.36 -4.97 17.60
CA THR A 204 -2.04 -3.58 17.29
C THR A 204 -0.77 -3.48 16.43
N TYR A 205 -0.62 -2.37 15.70
CA TYR A 205 0.61 -2.14 14.91
C TYR A 205 1.87 -2.15 15.77
N ASN A 206 1.83 -1.59 16.98
CA ASN A 206 2.96 -1.63 17.91
C ASN A 206 3.34 -3.06 18.31
N GLU A 207 2.36 -3.92 18.54
CA GLU A 207 2.57 -5.34 18.82
C GLU A 207 3.14 -6.07 17.61
N LEU A 208 2.62 -5.80 16.40
CA LEU A 208 3.13 -6.41 15.16
C LEU A 208 4.55 -5.96 14.82
N GLU A 209 4.89 -4.69 15.04
CA GLU A 209 6.27 -4.18 14.90
C GLU A 209 7.24 -4.88 15.87
N TRP A 210 6.80 -5.11 17.11
CA TRP A 210 7.57 -5.88 18.07
C TRP A 210 7.74 -7.34 17.59
N ALA A 211 6.65 -7.98 17.17
CA ALA A 211 6.67 -9.36 16.71
C ALA A 211 7.56 -9.56 15.47
N MET A 212 7.52 -8.61 14.54
CA MET A 212 8.40 -8.61 13.36
C MET A 212 9.87 -8.58 13.73
N LYS A 213 10.27 -7.73 14.69
CA LYS A 213 11.64 -7.66 15.21
C LYS A 213 12.03 -8.93 15.96
N ALA A 214 11.10 -9.54 16.68
CA ALA A 214 11.30 -10.78 17.42
C ALA A 214 11.45 -11.98 16.47
N TYR A 215 10.61 -12.05 15.43
CA TYR A 215 10.65 -13.09 14.42
C TYR A 215 11.98 -13.12 13.65
N ALA A 216 12.49 -11.93 13.29
CA ALA A 216 13.80 -11.80 12.65
C ALA A 216 14.99 -12.29 13.51
N LYS A 217 14.81 -12.36 14.84
CA LYS A 217 15.84 -12.85 15.78
C LYS A 217 15.70 -14.33 16.14
N ASP A 218 14.71 -15.03 15.58
CA ASP A 218 14.41 -16.44 15.86
C ASP A 218 14.27 -16.76 17.37
N THR A 219 13.48 -15.93 18.07
CA THR A 219 13.34 -15.99 19.53
C THR A 219 12.02 -16.63 19.99
N GLU A 220 11.43 -17.53 19.18
CA GLU A 220 10.08 -18.10 19.33
C GLU A 220 9.75 -18.70 20.71
N ASN A 221 10.74 -19.26 21.41
CA ASN A 221 10.51 -20.06 22.61
C ASN A 221 10.55 -19.29 23.94
N ILE A 222 10.63 -17.97 23.93
CA ILE A 222 10.92 -17.16 25.13
C ILE A 222 9.68 -16.38 25.61
N TYR A 223 8.57 -16.39 24.83
CA TYR A 223 7.44 -15.52 25.09
C TYR A 223 6.29 -16.22 25.80
N THR A 224 5.63 -15.49 26.71
CA THR A 224 4.44 -15.91 27.44
C THR A 224 3.28 -14.95 27.18
N ASP A 225 2.06 -15.38 27.52
CA ASP A 225 0.86 -14.56 27.53
C ASP A 225 0.62 -13.80 26.19
N ARG A 226 0.25 -12.54 26.24
CA ARG A 226 -0.06 -11.72 25.06
C ARG A 226 1.09 -11.65 24.06
N LYS A 227 2.33 -11.61 24.50
CA LYS A 227 3.48 -11.61 23.58
C LYS A 227 3.58 -12.89 22.76
N LYS A 228 3.28 -14.03 23.36
CA LYS A 228 3.23 -15.30 22.64
C LYS A 228 2.10 -15.31 21.63
N GLU A 229 0.90 -14.89 22.02
CA GLU A 229 -0.24 -14.80 21.14
C GLU A 229 0.04 -13.92 19.92
N VAL A 230 0.60 -12.72 20.12
CA VAL A 230 0.94 -11.79 19.03
C VAL A 230 2.03 -12.37 18.13
N PHE A 231 3.06 -13.03 18.70
CA PHE A 231 4.09 -13.69 17.92
C PHE A 231 3.52 -14.83 17.06
N ASP A 232 2.61 -15.61 17.61
CA ASP A 232 1.92 -16.70 16.89
C ASP A 232 1.03 -16.14 15.76
N ILE A 233 0.29 -15.04 16.01
CA ILE A 233 -0.49 -14.32 14.98
C ILE A 233 0.44 -13.86 13.84
N PHE A 234 1.50 -13.13 14.17
CA PHE A 234 2.46 -12.63 13.18
C PHE A 234 3.07 -13.79 12.37
N SER A 235 3.59 -14.81 13.04
CA SER A 235 4.24 -15.95 12.40
C SER A 235 3.30 -16.71 11.47
N ARG A 236 2.05 -16.92 11.88
CA ARG A 236 1.02 -17.55 11.07
C ARG A 236 0.69 -16.73 9.82
N LEU A 237 0.46 -15.44 9.97
CA LEU A 237 0.15 -14.52 8.86
C LEU A 237 1.32 -14.41 7.89
N HIS A 238 2.53 -14.21 8.40
CA HIS A 238 3.76 -14.14 7.60
C HIS A 238 3.96 -15.41 6.76
N LYS A 239 3.85 -16.59 7.36
CA LYS A 239 4.00 -17.86 6.66
C LYS A 239 2.89 -18.08 5.61
N ALA A 240 1.65 -17.81 5.95
CA ALA A 240 0.51 -17.99 5.05
C ALA A 240 0.57 -17.05 3.83
N ASN A 241 1.03 -15.81 4.03
CA ASN A 241 1.06 -14.77 3.01
C ASN A 241 2.42 -14.64 2.29
N ARG A 242 3.43 -15.44 2.67
CA ARG A 242 4.79 -15.34 2.12
C ARG A 242 4.83 -15.36 0.59
N HIS A 243 3.96 -16.14 -0.05
CA HIS A 243 3.83 -16.21 -1.51
C HIS A 243 3.46 -14.88 -2.18
N LYS A 244 2.95 -13.91 -1.42
CA LYS A 244 2.66 -12.56 -1.93
C LYS A 244 3.92 -11.68 -1.90
N MET A 245 4.79 -11.87 -0.91
CA MET A 245 5.99 -11.08 -0.64
C MET A 245 7.20 -11.55 -1.44
N ASP A 246 7.32 -12.87 -1.66
CA ASP A 246 8.42 -13.45 -2.42
C ASP A 246 8.28 -13.16 -3.92
N ALA A 247 9.43 -13.11 -4.61
CA ALA A 247 9.45 -13.05 -6.08
C ALA A 247 8.67 -14.23 -6.68
N ILE A 248 8.10 -14.02 -7.86
CA ILE A 248 7.34 -15.08 -8.56
C ILE A 248 8.25 -16.29 -8.76
N PRO A 249 7.86 -17.49 -8.29
CA PRO A 249 8.66 -18.68 -8.46
C PRO A 249 8.81 -19.04 -9.96
N VAL A 250 10.03 -19.30 -10.37
CA VAL A 250 10.35 -19.73 -11.74
C VAL A 250 10.84 -21.17 -11.71
N CYS A 251 10.20 -22.04 -12.50
CA CYS A 251 10.68 -23.41 -12.73
C CYS A 251 11.99 -23.36 -13.52
N LYS A 252 13.11 -23.60 -12.84
CA LYS A 252 14.42 -23.66 -13.48
C LYS A 252 14.63 -25.03 -14.09
N ILE A 253 14.63 -25.12 -15.42
CA ILE A 253 14.89 -26.37 -16.15
C ILE A 253 16.39 -26.71 -16.05
N PRO A 254 16.77 -27.90 -15.57
CA PRO A 254 18.15 -28.34 -15.51
C PRO A 254 18.85 -28.26 -16.90
N SER A 255 20.11 -27.90 -16.90
CA SER A 255 20.90 -27.79 -18.14
C SER A 255 20.93 -29.10 -18.96
N SER A 256 20.87 -30.25 -18.29
CA SER A 256 20.80 -31.58 -18.92
C SER A 256 19.53 -31.82 -19.74
N LEU A 257 18.47 -31.03 -19.54
CA LEU A 257 17.21 -31.12 -20.28
C LEU A 257 17.07 -30.00 -21.33
N LYS A 258 18.09 -29.15 -21.48
CA LYS A 258 18.11 -28.08 -22.46
C LYS A 258 19.02 -28.47 -23.63
N PRO A 259 18.71 -28.06 -24.89
CA PRO A 259 19.64 -28.24 -25.99
C PRO A 259 20.94 -27.50 -25.67
N SER A 260 22.09 -28.16 -25.97
CA SER A 260 23.37 -27.47 -25.94
C SER A 260 23.37 -26.43 -27.04
N PHE A 261 23.39 -25.16 -26.68
CA PHE A 261 23.70 -24.12 -27.66
C PHE A 261 25.20 -24.27 -28.01
N SER A 262 25.48 -24.79 -29.19
CA SER A 262 26.81 -24.79 -29.79
C SER A 262 27.11 -23.44 -30.41
#